data_14f8ade7a4f2c38adb9de02c0352c708
#
_entry.id   14f8ade7a4f2c38adb9de02c0352c708
#
_cell.length_a   1.000
_cell.length_b   1.000
_cell.length_c   1.000
_cell.angle_alpha   90.00
_cell.angle_beta   90.00
_cell.angle_gamma   90.00
#
_symmetry.space_group_name_H-M   'P 1'
#
loop_
_entity.id
_entity.type
_entity.pdbx_description
1 polymer ?
#
loop_
_entity_poly.entity_id
_entity_poly.type
_entity_poly.pdbx_seq_one_letter_code
_entity_poly.pdbx_strand_id
1 'polypeptide(L)'
;MKSIQSNIKKAKKYLDNNHCVAVPTETVYGLAANAYSNSAVKKIFSLKKRPLNNPLIVHYYDIQRLKEDCDINDNLVKLYKKFSPGPITYVLKLKNNSKISKFVTNNKKSIAVRFPKHKLFRNLLKNLDYPVAAPSANISSRLSSVKPSDVKEEFGSKIKYILNGGKSKIGVESTILNLLEKPSLLRYGGLDTKKIENVLKKKLLINTNSKKKLSPGLFPLHYSPGIPLRVNVKKPKKDEAYLLIKKRKSKLKNYYYLSKMKNIDEAAKNLYSTLRKIKNDGFKKIA
;
A
#
# COMPACT_ATOMS: atom_id res chain seq x y z
N MET A 1 19.03 -4.81 -19.98
CA MET A 1 19.55 -5.00 -18.60
C MET A 1 20.28 -3.79 -18.05
N LYS A 2 21.17 -3.11 -18.79
CA LYS A 2 21.91 -1.90 -18.35
C LYS A 2 21.01 -0.78 -17.81
N SER A 3 19.86 -0.48 -18.43
CA SER A 3 18.93 0.57 -17.99
C SER A 3 18.24 0.29 -16.64
N ILE A 4 17.90 -0.97 -16.38
CA ILE A 4 17.27 -1.38 -15.09
C ILE A 4 18.25 -1.22 -13.94
N GLN A 5 19.50 -1.66 -14.12
CA GLN A 5 20.53 -1.52 -13.10
C GLN A 5 20.86 -0.05 -12.81
N SER A 6 20.93 0.79 -13.86
CA SER A 6 21.10 2.24 -13.70
C SER A 6 19.97 2.87 -12.88
N ASN A 7 18.71 2.50 -13.15
CA ASN A 7 17.56 3.00 -12.42
C ASN A 7 17.58 2.58 -10.93
N ILE A 8 18.00 1.35 -10.63
CA ILE A 8 18.16 0.87 -9.25
C ILE A 8 19.27 1.62 -8.53
N LYS A 9 20.45 1.80 -9.15
CA LYS A 9 21.56 2.59 -8.60
C LYS A 9 21.13 4.03 -8.30
N LYS A 10 20.36 4.66 -9.21
CA LYS A 10 19.84 6.01 -9.01
C LYS A 10 18.86 6.08 -7.85
N ALA A 11 17.93 5.12 -7.74
CA ALA A 11 16.99 5.02 -6.62
C ALA A 11 17.73 4.84 -5.28
N LYS A 12 18.73 3.92 -5.22
CA LYS A 12 19.59 3.72 -4.05
C LYS A 12 20.28 5.03 -3.65
N LYS A 13 20.94 5.73 -4.59
CA LYS A 13 21.63 7.00 -4.32
C LYS A 13 20.72 8.03 -3.64
N TYR A 14 19.46 8.16 -4.09
CA TYR A 14 18.51 9.07 -3.45
C TYR A 14 18.12 8.62 -2.03
N LEU A 15 17.90 7.32 -1.82
CA LEU A 15 17.54 6.77 -0.51
C LEU A 15 18.70 6.90 0.48
N ASP A 16 19.95 6.62 0.07
CA ASP A 16 21.16 6.77 0.88
C ASP A 16 21.38 8.24 1.32
N ASN A 17 20.96 9.19 0.49
CA ASN A 17 20.96 10.62 0.81
C ASN A 17 19.70 11.09 1.57
N ASN A 18 18.96 10.18 2.19
CA ASN A 18 17.74 10.45 2.94
C ASN A 18 16.63 11.17 2.14
N HIS A 19 16.59 10.98 0.81
CA HIS A 19 15.47 11.44 -0.02
C HIS A 19 14.40 10.35 -0.11
N CYS A 20 13.14 10.78 -0.29
CA CYS A 20 12.06 9.86 -0.62
C CYS A 20 12.09 9.52 -2.11
N VAL A 21 11.83 8.24 -2.41
CA VAL A 21 11.73 7.68 -3.77
C VAL A 21 10.37 6.99 -3.91
N ALA A 22 9.66 7.23 -5.00
CA ALA A 22 8.48 6.40 -5.28
C ALA A 22 8.90 5.07 -5.87
N VAL A 23 8.41 3.97 -5.30
CA VAL A 23 8.76 2.60 -5.69
C VAL A 23 7.53 1.81 -6.13
N PRO A 24 7.64 0.97 -7.17
CA PRO A 24 6.54 0.14 -7.62
C PRO A 24 6.38 -1.07 -6.69
N THR A 25 5.12 -1.43 -6.40
CA THR A 25 4.78 -2.73 -5.83
C THR A 25 3.72 -3.43 -6.67
N GLU A 26 3.46 -4.71 -6.40
CA GLU A 26 2.36 -5.43 -7.05
C GLU A 26 0.99 -4.90 -6.64
N THR A 27 0.88 -4.20 -5.51
CA THR A 27 -0.36 -3.63 -4.95
C THR A 27 -0.59 -2.20 -5.42
N VAL A 28 0.16 -1.25 -4.87
CA VAL A 28 0.14 0.19 -5.20
C VAL A 28 1.56 0.73 -5.12
N TYR A 29 1.85 1.90 -5.68
CA TYR A 29 3.14 2.56 -5.48
C TYR A 29 3.35 2.96 -4.03
N GLY A 30 4.59 2.79 -3.54
CA GLY A 30 5.02 3.20 -2.21
C GLY A 30 5.90 4.46 -2.24
N LEU A 31 5.77 5.34 -1.25
CA LEU A 31 6.71 6.44 -1.01
C LEU A 31 7.77 5.96 -0.02
N ALA A 32 8.92 5.58 -0.55
CA ALA A 32 10.00 4.86 0.13
C ALA A 32 11.02 5.80 0.77
N ALA A 33 11.47 5.48 1.97
CA ALA A 33 12.61 6.12 2.64
C ALA A 33 13.34 5.11 3.53
N ASN A 34 14.61 5.38 3.87
CA ASN A 34 15.40 4.58 4.81
C ASN A 34 14.67 4.50 6.17
N ALA A 35 14.28 3.28 6.58
CA ALA A 35 13.51 3.06 7.81
C ALA A 35 14.33 3.27 9.09
N TYR A 36 15.66 3.25 9.02
CA TYR A 36 16.54 3.54 10.14
C TYR A 36 16.80 5.05 10.34
N SER A 37 16.56 5.87 9.29
CA SER A 37 16.82 7.31 9.35
C SER A 37 15.59 8.10 9.81
N ASN A 38 15.69 8.74 10.97
CA ASN A 38 14.64 9.63 11.49
C ASN A 38 14.33 10.78 10.51
N SER A 39 15.34 11.36 9.89
CA SER A 39 15.18 12.49 8.95
C SER A 39 14.48 12.04 7.67
N ALA A 40 14.84 10.87 7.11
CA ALA A 40 14.20 10.30 5.93
C ALA A 40 12.74 9.95 6.20
N VAL A 41 12.44 9.33 7.33
CA VAL A 41 11.07 8.96 7.72
C VAL A 41 10.20 10.20 7.93
N LYS A 42 10.70 11.25 8.60
CA LYS A 42 9.96 12.52 8.74
C LYS A 42 9.59 13.14 7.40
N LYS A 43 10.44 13.03 6.36
CA LYS A 43 10.13 13.51 5.01
C LYS A 43 8.92 12.79 4.39
N ILE A 44 8.70 11.48 4.69
CA ILE A 44 7.47 10.78 4.26
C ILE A 44 6.24 11.48 4.84
N PHE A 45 6.23 11.77 6.15
CA PHE A 45 5.10 12.41 6.80
C PHE A 45 4.83 13.80 6.25
N SER A 46 5.88 14.61 6.07
CA SER A 46 5.78 15.95 5.48
C SER A 46 5.23 15.91 4.06
N LEU A 47 5.85 15.13 3.15
CA LEU A 47 5.43 15.03 1.74
C LEU A 47 3.99 14.55 1.61
N LYS A 48 3.57 13.61 2.42
CA LYS A 48 2.22 13.05 2.39
C LYS A 48 1.18 13.89 3.14
N LYS A 49 1.59 14.91 3.90
CA LYS A 49 0.72 15.59 4.90
C LYS A 49 0.06 14.56 5.83
N ARG A 50 0.84 13.57 6.28
CA ARG A 50 0.37 12.44 7.05
C ARG A 50 0.46 12.73 8.55
N PRO A 51 -0.58 12.43 9.35
CA PRO A 51 -0.48 12.52 10.80
C PRO A 51 0.61 11.60 11.35
N LEU A 52 1.47 12.09 12.26
CA LEU A 52 2.58 11.33 12.84
C LEU A 52 2.13 10.08 13.61
N ASN A 53 0.90 10.08 14.13
CA ASN A 53 0.31 8.94 14.84
C ASN A 53 -0.18 7.80 13.93
N ASN A 54 0.04 7.90 12.61
CA ASN A 54 -0.34 6.88 11.64
C ASN A 54 0.92 6.08 11.23
N PRO A 55 1.18 4.89 11.81
CA PRO A 55 2.40 4.14 11.59
C PRO A 55 2.62 3.76 10.13
N LEU A 56 3.86 3.39 9.79
CA LEU A 56 4.25 3.05 8.42
C LEU A 56 4.47 1.53 8.28
N ILE A 57 4.35 1.03 7.05
CA ILE A 57 4.75 -0.34 6.70
C ILE A 57 6.22 -0.31 6.28
N VAL A 58 7.01 -1.22 6.85
CA VAL A 58 8.42 -1.43 6.48
C VAL A 58 8.56 -2.63 5.57
N HIS A 59 9.33 -2.46 4.52
CA HIS A 59 9.54 -3.46 3.48
C HIS A 59 10.94 -4.07 3.62
N TYR A 60 10.99 -5.40 3.71
CA TYR A 60 12.22 -6.19 3.79
C TYR A 60 12.41 -7.02 2.53
N TYR A 61 13.66 -7.32 2.20
CA TYR A 61 13.97 -8.24 1.10
C TYR A 61 13.53 -9.67 1.44
N ASP A 62 13.89 -10.14 2.65
CA ASP A 62 13.59 -11.49 3.14
C ASP A 62 13.44 -11.53 4.67
N ILE A 63 13.12 -12.73 5.18
CA ILE A 63 12.92 -12.97 6.61
C ILE A 63 14.22 -12.93 7.42
N GLN A 64 15.39 -13.15 6.81
CA GLN A 64 16.67 -13.10 7.52
C GLN A 64 16.95 -11.66 7.95
N ARG A 65 16.78 -10.69 7.04
CA ARG A 65 16.92 -9.26 7.37
C ARG A 65 15.86 -8.80 8.39
N LEU A 66 14.65 -9.37 8.36
CA LEU A 66 13.62 -9.06 9.33
C LEU A 66 14.00 -9.47 10.76
N LYS A 67 14.77 -10.57 10.93
CA LYS A 67 15.20 -11.06 12.26
C LYS A 67 16.06 -10.06 13.03
N GLU A 68 16.69 -9.11 12.36
CA GLU A 68 17.46 -8.05 13.02
C GLU A 68 16.54 -7.15 13.85
N ASP A 69 15.33 -6.87 13.37
CA ASP A 69 14.41 -5.91 13.93
C ASP A 69 13.22 -6.50 14.70
N CYS A 70 12.79 -7.74 14.37
CA CYS A 70 11.54 -8.31 14.86
C CYS A 70 11.69 -9.69 15.46
N ASP A 71 10.80 -10.00 16.41
CA ASP A 71 10.58 -11.37 16.88
C ASP A 71 9.80 -12.16 15.80
N ILE A 72 10.27 -13.37 15.52
CA ILE A 72 9.67 -14.26 14.52
C ILE A 72 8.85 -15.33 15.22
N ASN A 73 7.57 -15.43 14.92
CA ASN A 73 6.68 -16.47 15.45
C ASN A 73 6.25 -17.48 14.37
N ASP A 74 5.71 -18.62 14.79
CA ASP A 74 5.31 -19.73 13.91
C ASP A 74 4.25 -19.33 12.88
N ASN A 75 3.31 -18.46 13.26
CA ASN A 75 2.27 -17.99 12.35
C ASN A 75 2.89 -17.19 11.19
N LEU A 76 3.88 -16.33 11.49
CA LEU A 76 4.63 -15.64 10.46
C LEU A 76 5.36 -16.61 9.54
N VAL A 77 6.04 -17.62 10.08
CA VAL A 77 6.81 -18.60 9.28
C VAL A 77 5.88 -19.33 8.31
N LYS A 78 4.73 -19.82 8.78
CA LYS A 78 3.72 -20.51 7.95
C LYS A 78 3.21 -19.60 6.81
N LEU A 79 2.81 -18.38 7.15
CA LEU A 79 2.26 -17.42 6.20
C LEU A 79 3.32 -16.89 5.23
N TYR A 80 4.55 -16.65 5.71
CA TYR A 80 5.67 -16.21 4.90
C TYR A 80 5.99 -17.22 3.79
N LYS A 81 6.13 -18.51 4.14
CA LYS A 81 6.40 -19.60 3.17
C LYS A 81 5.35 -19.66 2.06
N LYS A 82 4.09 -19.34 2.36
CA LYS A 82 2.98 -19.48 1.39
C LYS A 82 2.69 -18.20 0.61
N PHE A 83 2.81 -17.03 1.23
CA PHE A 83 2.29 -15.75 0.69
C PHE A 83 3.35 -14.66 0.52
N SER A 84 4.60 -14.88 0.94
CA SER A 84 5.67 -13.90 0.76
C SER A 84 6.75 -14.43 -0.19
N PRO A 85 7.23 -13.57 -1.10
CA PRO A 85 6.84 -12.17 -1.30
C PRO A 85 5.43 -12.03 -1.91
N GLY A 86 4.64 -11.05 -1.39
CA GLY A 86 3.25 -10.90 -1.84
C GLY A 86 2.45 -9.76 -1.19
N PRO A 87 1.13 -9.72 -1.49
CA PRO A 87 0.25 -8.63 -1.09
C PRO A 87 -0.28 -8.78 0.35
N ILE A 88 0.59 -9.13 1.29
CA ILE A 88 0.30 -9.33 2.69
C ILE A 88 1.27 -8.54 3.57
N THR A 89 0.77 -7.99 4.67
CA THR A 89 1.52 -7.24 5.69
C THR A 89 1.26 -7.87 7.05
N TYR A 90 2.30 -8.01 7.85
CA TYR A 90 2.25 -8.62 9.17
C TYR A 90 2.58 -7.59 10.23
N VAL A 91 1.79 -7.50 11.30
CA VAL A 91 2.14 -6.72 12.49
C VAL A 91 2.81 -7.67 13.48
N LEU A 92 4.06 -7.34 13.84
CA LEU A 92 4.95 -8.14 14.66
C LEU A 92 5.47 -7.33 15.84
N LYS A 93 6.02 -8.04 16.83
CA LYS A 93 6.72 -7.41 17.95
C LYS A 93 8.09 -6.91 17.48
N LEU A 94 8.35 -5.63 17.75
CA LEU A 94 9.63 -4.99 17.50
C LEU A 94 10.61 -5.34 18.62
N LYS A 95 11.84 -5.68 18.28
CA LYS A 95 12.92 -5.89 19.25
C LYS A 95 13.34 -4.58 19.89
N ASN A 96 13.78 -4.62 21.15
CA ASN A 96 14.21 -3.43 21.90
C ASN A 96 15.47 -2.79 21.29
N ASN A 97 16.36 -3.58 20.69
CA ASN A 97 17.60 -3.16 20.04
C ASN A 97 17.45 -2.87 18.54
N SER A 98 16.23 -2.83 18.02
CA SER A 98 15.97 -2.50 16.62
C SER A 98 16.42 -1.08 16.28
N LYS A 99 17.04 -0.92 15.11
CA LYS A 99 17.44 0.39 14.55
C LYS A 99 16.28 1.16 13.89
N ILE A 100 15.09 0.58 13.83
CA ILE A 100 13.91 1.21 13.20
C ILE A 100 13.60 2.54 13.86
N SER A 101 13.48 3.59 13.05
CA SER A 101 13.09 4.92 13.50
C SER A 101 11.77 4.88 14.31
N LYS A 102 11.77 5.52 15.47
CA LYS A 102 10.58 5.65 16.32
C LYS A 102 9.36 6.27 15.61
N PHE A 103 9.60 7.09 14.59
CA PHE A 103 8.52 7.67 13.77
C PHE A 103 7.81 6.64 12.90
N VAL A 104 8.47 5.54 12.51
CA VAL A 104 7.84 4.45 11.76
C VAL A 104 6.72 3.79 12.56
N THR A 105 6.96 3.52 13.82
CA THR A 105 6.06 2.79 14.72
C THR A 105 5.18 3.69 15.56
N ASN A 106 5.41 5.01 15.54
CA ASN A 106 4.83 5.95 16.50
C ASN A 106 5.13 5.53 17.96
N ASN A 107 6.39 5.22 18.25
CA ASN A 107 6.90 4.76 19.56
C ASN A 107 6.25 3.45 20.08
N LYS A 108 5.55 2.66 19.23
CA LYS A 108 4.97 1.39 19.64
C LYS A 108 6.01 0.28 19.61
N LYS A 109 5.81 -0.73 20.47
CA LYS A 109 6.61 -1.98 20.51
C LYS A 109 6.18 -2.98 19.43
N SER A 110 5.52 -2.50 18.36
CA SER A 110 5.06 -3.31 17.23
C SER A 110 5.30 -2.57 15.92
N ILE A 111 5.48 -3.35 14.86
CA ILE A 111 5.80 -2.84 13.53
C ILE A 111 5.02 -3.61 12.47
N ALA A 112 4.54 -2.93 11.44
CA ALA A 112 3.93 -3.54 10.26
C ALA A 112 5.02 -3.81 9.21
N VAL A 113 5.19 -5.08 8.79
CA VAL A 113 6.26 -5.50 7.87
C VAL A 113 5.68 -6.19 6.64
N ARG A 114 6.37 -6.04 5.49
CA ARG A 114 5.96 -6.64 4.23
C ARG A 114 7.16 -7.04 3.37
N PHE A 115 6.97 -8.11 2.58
CA PHE A 115 7.91 -8.58 1.57
C PHE A 115 7.26 -8.39 0.19
N PRO A 116 7.59 -7.32 -0.55
CA PRO A 116 6.92 -6.99 -1.80
C PRO A 116 7.33 -7.96 -2.91
N LYS A 117 6.42 -8.22 -3.87
CA LYS A 117 6.66 -9.17 -4.98
C LYS A 117 7.25 -8.51 -6.23
N HIS A 118 7.17 -7.19 -6.36
CA HIS A 118 7.58 -6.49 -7.58
C HIS A 118 9.09 -6.58 -7.82
N LYS A 119 9.52 -7.11 -8.98
CA LYS A 119 10.95 -7.40 -9.29
C LYS A 119 11.87 -6.20 -9.07
N LEU A 120 11.52 -5.00 -9.56
CA LEU A 120 12.37 -3.82 -9.42
C LEU A 120 12.54 -3.41 -7.95
N PHE A 121 11.47 -3.43 -7.16
CA PHE A 121 11.57 -3.07 -5.74
C PHE A 121 12.33 -4.14 -4.95
N ARG A 122 12.14 -5.42 -5.25
CA ARG A 122 12.96 -6.48 -4.65
C ARG A 122 14.44 -6.31 -4.96
N ASN A 123 14.79 -5.99 -6.22
CA ASN A 123 16.18 -5.73 -6.59
C ASN A 123 16.74 -4.50 -5.87
N LEU A 124 15.94 -3.44 -5.68
CA LEU A 124 16.36 -2.30 -4.87
C LEU A 124 16.61 -2.72 -3.42
N LEU A 125 15.66 -3.41 -2.77
CA LEU A 125 15.80 -3.91 -1.39
C LEU A 125 17.02 -4.84 -1.22
N LYS A 126 17.33 -5.67 -2.22
CA LYS A 126 18.52 -6.53 -2.20
C LYS A 126 19.82 -5.73 -2.11
N ASN A 127 19.88 -4.55 -2.74
CA ASN A 127 21.06 -3.70 -2.82
C ASN A 127 21.13 -2.63 -1.70
N LEU A 128 20.17 -2.61 -0.78
CA LEU A 128 20.18 -1.69 0.37
C LEU A 128 20.64 -2.44 1.63
N ASP A 129 21.36 -1.74 2.51
CA ASP A 129 21.84 -2.26 3.79
C ASP A 129 20.87 -1.96 4.94
N TYR A 130 19.67 -1.48 4.61
CA TYR A 130 18.61 -1.11 5.52
C TYR A 130 17.23 -1.44 4.93
N PRO A 131 16.21 -1.67 5.77
CA PRO A 131 14.84 -1.82 5.31
C PRO A 131 14.22 -0.47 4.94
N VAL A 132 13.13 -0.51 4.19
CA VAL A 132 12.51 0.68 3.61
C VAL A 132 11.10 0.91 4.16
N ALA A 133 10.88 2.02 4.85
CA ALA A 133 9.54 2.47 5.19
C ALA A 133 8.85 3.00 3.94
N ALA A 134 7.70 2.43 3.56
CA ALA A 134 6.99 2.85 2.36
C ALA A 134 5.45 2.73 2.50
N PRO A 135 4.75 3.76 2.97
CA PRO A 135 3.31 3.89 2.78
C PRO A 135 2.97 4.11 1.30
N SER A 136 1.70 4.05 0.92
CA SER A 136 1.26 4.35 -0.46
C SER A 136 1.75 5.72 -0.94
N ALA A 137 2.08 5.85 -2.23
CA ALA A 137 2.63 7.09 -2.81
C ALA A 137 1.51 8.05 -3.25
N ASN A 138 0.77 8.62 -2.29
CA ASN A 138 -0.27 9.64 -2.47
C ASN A 138 -0.30 10.59 -1.28
N ILE A 139 -0.89 11.76 -1.41
CA ILE A 139 -1.22 12.62 -0.27
C ILE A 139 -2.20 11.87 0.64
N SER A 140 -2.04 12.01 1.96
CA SER A 140 -2.90 11.32 2.94
C SER A 140 -4.39 11.52 2.63
N SER A 141 -5.17 10.46 2.87
CA SER A 141 -6.62 10.38 2.61
C SER A 141 -7.03 10.30 1.14
N ARG A 142 -6.18 10.63 0.18
CA ARG A 142 -6.48 10.52 -1.27
C ARG A 142 -6.34 9.09 -1.78
N LEU A 143 -6.73 8.88 -3.05
CA LEU A 143 -6.58 7.62 -3.77
C LEU A 143 -5.11 7.22 -3.88
N SER A 144 -4.80 5.95 -3.64
CA SER A 144 -3.43 5.44 -3.82
C SER A 144 -3.01 5.46 -5.29
N SER A 145 -1.73 5.71 -5.52
CA SER A 145 -1.13 5.72 -6.86
C SER A 145 -0.88 4.28 -7.32
N VAL A 146 -1.32 3.94 -8.52
CA VAL A 146 -1.14 2.59 -9.12
C VAL A 146 -0.22 2.60 -10.35
N LYS A 147 0.20 3.77 -10.80
CA LYS A 147 1.14 3.97 -11.92
C LYS A 147 2.01 5.20 -11.68
N PRO A 148 3.16 5.36 -12.38
CA PRO A 148 4.07 6.49 -12.18
C PRO A 148 3.42 7.87 -12.40
N SER A 149 2.51 7.99 -13.37
CA SER A 149 1.81 9.24 -13.63
C SER A 149 0.93 9.70 -12.47
N ASP A 150 0.29 8.75 -11.73
CA ASP A 150 -0.48 9.07 -10.53
C ASP A 150 0.43 9.67 -9.44
N VAL A 151 1.65 9.12 -9.27
CA VAL A 151 2.64 9.64 -8.32
C VAL A 151 3.07 11.05 -8.71
N LYS A 152 3.31 11.29 -10.02
CA LYS A 152 3.67 12.62 -10.54
C LYS A 152 2.54 13.63 -10.33
N GLU A 153 1.29 13.21 -10.50
CA GLU A 153 0.10 14.04 -10.24
C GLU A 153 0.00 14.44 -8.76
N GLU A 154 0.27 13.49 -7.82
CA GLU A 154 0.17 13.74 -6.38
C GLU A 154 1.27 14.65 -5.83
N PHE A 155 2.50 14.52 -6.32
CA PHE A 155 3.67 15.13 -5.69
C PHE A 155 4.44 16.13 -6.57
N GLY A 156 4.26 16.08 -7.88
CA GLY A 156 4.98 16.96 -8.83
C GLY A 156 6.51 16.86 -8.66
N SER A 157 7.18 18.00 -8.57
CA SER A 157 8.64 18.13 -8.37
C SER A 157 9.11 17.82 -6.95
N LYS A 158 8.20 17.62 -5.98
CA LYS A 158 8.56 17.34 -4.58
C LYS A 158 9.21 15.96 -4.41
N ILE A 159 8.98 15.01 -5.33
CA ILE A 159 9.66 13.72 -5.36
C ILE A 159 10.83 13.79 -6.34
N LYS A 160 12.03 13.47 -5.84
CA LYS A 160 13.26 13.52 -6.64
C LYS A 160 13.36 12.38 -7.67
N TYR A 161 12.75 11.23 -7.38
CA TYR A 161 12.84 10.08 -8.27
C TYR A 161 11.62 9.14 -8.15
N ILE A 162 11.16 8.65 -9.29
CA ILE A 162 10.13 7.62 -9.41
C ILE A 162 10.76 6.42 -10.11
N LEU A 163 10.92 5.31 -9.40
CA LEU A 163 11.34 4.05 -9.98
C LEU A 163 10.17 3.47 -10.79
N ASN A 164 10.21 3.66 -12.10
CA ASN A 164 9.11 3.26 -12.98
C ASN A 164 9.06 1.73 -13.15
N GLY A 165 8.02 1.11 -12.64
CA GLY A 165 7.70 -0.32 -12.77
C GLY A 165 6.39 -0.60 -13.53
N GLY A 166 5.85 0.40 -14.23
CA GLY A 166 4.55 0.30 -14.91
C GLY A 166 3.35 0.33 -13.95
N LYS A 167 2.20 -0.14 -14.39
CA LYS A 167 0.97 -0.20 -13.59
C LYS A 167 1.03 -1.39 -12.60
N SER A 168 0.65 -1.15 -11.35
CA SER A 168 0.50 -2.20 -10.32
C SER A 168 -0.49 -3.28 -10.77
N LYS A 169 -0.17 -4.55 -10.48
CA LYS A 169 -0.95 -5.69 -10.98
C LYS A 169 -2.27 -5.90 -10.23
N ILE A 170 -2.29 -5.59 -8.91
CA ILE A 170 -3.44 -5.80 -8.01
C ILE A 170 -4.31 -4.55 -7.91
N GLY A 171 -3.71 -3.36 -7.76
CA GLY A 171 -4.42 -2.08 -7.79
C GLY A 171 -5.07 -1.65 -6.46
N VAL A 172 -5.05 -2.50 -5.43
CA VAL A 172 -5.46 -2.19 -4.06
C VAL A 172 -4.35 -2.59 -3.09
N GLU A 173 -4.41 -2.12 -1.86
CA GLU A 173 -3.38 -2.33 -0.84
C GLU A 173 -3.25 -3.79 -0.40
N SER A 174 -2.21 -4.08 0.39
CA SER A 174 -1.99 -5.37 1.02
C SER A 174 -3.02 -5.68 2.11
N THR A 175 -3.37 -6.93 2.28
CA THR A 175 -4.09 -7.43 3.45
C THR A 175 -3.18 -7.33 4.67
N ILE A 176 -3.69 -6.82 5.81
CA ILE A 176 -2.89 -6.63 7.04
C ILE A 176 -3.40 -7.55 8.13
N LEU A 177 -2.49 -8.34 8.68
CA LEU A 177 -2.73 -9.23 9.82
C LEU A 177 -1.96 -8.76 11.05
N ASN A 178 -2.62 -8.79 12.19
CA ASN A 178 -1.95 -8.74 13.49
C ASN A 178 -1.53 -10.15 13.89
N LEU A 179 -0.25 -10.33 14.22
CA LEU A 179 0.33 -11.60 14.68
C LEU A 179 0.99 -11.46 16.05
N LEU A 180 0.69 -10.41 16.81
CA LEU A 180 1.22 -10.19 18.17
C LEU A 180 0.65 -11.22 19.16
N GLU A 181 -0.61 -11.56 18.96
CA GLU A 181 -1.38 -12.48 19.82
C GLU A 181 -2.13 -13.46 18.90
N LYS A 182 -3.44 -13.68 19.16
CA LYS A 182 -4.30 -14.44 18.24
C LYS A 182 -4.37 -13.71 16.87
N PRO A 183 -4.12 -14.44 15.76
CA PRO A 183 -4.15 -13.83 14.44
C PRO A 183 -5.46 -13.10 14.16
N SER A 184 -5.36 -11.83 13.80
CA SER A 184 -6.54 -11.01 13.51
C SER A 184 -6.34 -10.15 12.27
N LEU A 185 -7.44 -9.91 11.53
CA LEU A 185 -7.45 -9.08 10.34
C LEU A 185 -7.60 -7.60 10.75
N LEU A 186 -6.64 -6.77 10.36
CA LEU A 186 -6.68 -5.32 10.56
C LEU A 186 -7.15 -4.58 9.32
N ARG A 187 -6.90 -5.12 8.12
CA ARG A 187 -7.32 -4.51 6.85
C ARG A 187 -7.51 -5.57 5.77
N TYR A 188 -8.62 -5.51 5.09
CA TYR A 188 -8.82 -6.23 3.83
C TYR A 188 -7.92 -5.64 2.74
N GLY A 189 -7.43 -6.47 1.82
CA GLY A 189 -6.57 -6.05 0.71
C GLY A 189 -6.46 -7.11 -0.39
N GLY A 190 -5.37 -7.08 -1.14
CA GLY A 190 -5.16 -7.90 -2.32
C GLY A 190 -4.96 -9.40 -2.09
N LEU A 191 -4.93 -9.89 -0.84
CA LEU A 191 -4.92 -11.32 -0.52
C LEU A 191 -6.22 -11.71 0.18
N ASP A 192 -6.89 -12.73 -0.37
CA ASP A 192 -8.12 -13.29 0.19
C ASP A 192 -7.88 -13.89 1.59
N THR A 193 -8.72 -13.50 2.55
CA THR A 193 -8.65 -13.94 3.96
C THR A 193 -8.92 -15.43 4.12
N LYS A 194 -9.79 -16.04 3.30
CA LYS A 194 -10.03 -17.48 3.31
C LYS A 194 -8.75 -18.29 3.04
N LYS A 195 -7.89 -17.81 2.11
CA LYS A 195 -6.59 -18.45 1.85
C LYS A 195 -5.68 -18.40 3.06
N ILE A 196 -5.73 -17.32 3.84
CA ILE A 196 -4.95 -17.13 5.07
C ILE A 196 -5.46 -18.06 6.15
N GLU A 197 -6.78 -18.13 6.38
CA GLU A 197 -7.43 -19.00 7.34
C GLU A 197 -7.10 -20.48 7.07
N ASN A 198 -7.08 -20.89 5.80
CA ASN A 198 -6.71 -22.26 5.40
C ASN A 198 -5.28 -22.62 5.79
N VAL A 199 -4.32 -21.69 5.66
CA VAL A 199 -2.93 -21.92 6.07
C VAL A 199 -2.78 -21.96 7.59
N LEU A 200 -3.48 -21.08 8.29
CA LEU A 200 -3.46 -21.03 9.74
C LEU A 200 -4.30 -22.13 10.41
N LYS A 201 -5.19 -22.79 9.66
CA LYS A 201 -6.22 -23.72 10.14
C LYS A 201 -7.08 -23.14 11.27
N LYS A 202 -7.32 -21.83 11.21
CA LYS A 202 -8.08 -21.03 12.20
C LYS A 202 -8.79 -19.89 11.52
N LYS A 203 -9.99 -19.54 12.04
CA LYS A 203 -10.69 -18.31 11.65
C LYS A 203 -9.96 -17.08 12.15
N LEU A 204 -9.94 -16.01 11.32
CA LEU A 204 -9.37 -14.73 11.71
C LEU A 204 -10.40 -13.93 12.52
N LEU A 205 -9.95 -13.37 13.64
CA LEU A 205 -10.71 -12.33 14.31
C LEU A 205 -10.72 -11.06 13.43
N ILE A 206 -11.88 -10.46 13.22
CA ILE A 206 -11.99 -9.22 12.43
C ILE A 206 -11.86 -8.03 13.37
N ASN A 207 -10.78 -7.26 13.22
CA ASN A 207 -10.45 -6.11 14.07
C ASN A 207 -10.10 -4.87 13.22
N THR A 208 -10.92 -4.60 12.20
CA THR A 208 -10.69 -3.49 11.24
C THR A 208 -10.95 -2.11 11.84
N ASN A 209 -11.60 -2.02 13.00
CA ASN A 209 -11.92 -0.76 13.70
C ASN A 209 -11.10 -0.58 15.00
N SER A 210 -9.93 -1.19 15.09
CA SER A 210 -9.09 -1.12 16.30
C SER A 210 -8.72 0.31 16.70
N LYS A 211 -9.09 0.71 17.91
CA LYS A 211 -8.67 1.99 18.52
C LYS A 211 -7.14 2.10 18.66
N LYS A 212 -6.41 1.00 18.73
CA LYS A 212 -4.94 0.97 18.91
C LYS A 212 -4.14 1.40 17.68
N LYS A 213 -4.74 1.61 16.51
CA LYS A 213 -4.08 2.08 15.26
C LYS A 213 -2.73 1.40 15.01
N LEU A 214 -2.70 0.07 14.99
CA LEU A 214 -1.48 -0.74 14.84
C LEU A 214 -0.87 -0.68 13.43
N SER A 215 -1.65 -0.25 12.44
CA SER A 215 -1.25 -0.24 11.03
C SER A 215 -1.95 0.88 10.25
N PRO A 216 -1.49 1.22 9.02
CA PRO A 216 -2.19 2.13 8.12
C PRO A 216 -3.59 1.64 7.73
N GLY A 217 -4.49 2.58 7.38
CA GLY A 217 -5.82 2.27 6.86
C GLY A 217 -6.94 2.20 7.91
N LEU A 218 -6.64 2.54 9.17
CA LEU A 218 -7.60 2.53 10.28
C LEU A 218 -8.15 3.94 10.62
N PHE A 219 -8.01 4.89 9.69
CA PHE A 219 -8.53 6.26 9.85
C PHE A 219 -9.87 6.40 9.13
N PRO A 220 -10.80 7.22 9.64
CA PRO A 220 -12.15 7.37 9.08
C PRO A 220 -12.15 7.83 7.62
N LEU A 221 -11.29 8.80 7.27
CA LEU A 221 -11.14 9.27 5.90
C LEU A 221 -9.92 8.62 5.26
N HIS A 222 -10.16 7.70 4.33
CA HIS A 222 -9.12 6.98 3.57
C HIS A 222 -9.63 6.65 2.17
N TYR A 223 -8.73 6.64 1.16
CA TYR A 223 -9.06 6.31 -0.24
C TYR A 223 -10.10 7.22 -0.89
N SER A 224 -10.16 8.49 -0.49
CA SER A 224 -11.12 9.44 -1.02
C SER A 224 -10.77 9.87 -2.45
N PRO A 225 -11.72 9.85 -3.40
CA PRO A 225 -11.53 10.45 -4.71
C PRO A 225 -11.48 11.99 -4.67
N GLY A 226 -11.74 12.60 -3.50
CA GLY A 226 -11.81 14.05 -3.32
C GLY A 226 -13.13 14.66 -3.81
N ILE A 227 -14.11 13.84 -4.13
CA ILE A 227 -15.50 14.22 -4.48
C ILE A 227 -16.45 13.25 -3.77
N PRO A 228 -17.70 13.65 -3.46
CA PRO A 228 -18.68 12.80 -2.80
C PRO A 228 -18.92 11.49 -3.54
N LEU A 229 -18.97 10.39 -2.79
CA LEU A 229 -19.25 9.04 -3.29
C LEU A 229 -20.42 8.45 -2.52
N ARG A 230 -21.45 8.01 -3.23
CA ARG A 230 -22.57 7.22 -2.69
C ARG A 230 -22.39 5.76 -3.09
N VAL A 231 -22.57 4.84 -2.17
CA VAL A 231 -22.46 3.39 -2.42
C VAL A 231 -23.82 2.70 -2.41
N ASN A 232 -23.92 1.53 -3.02
CA ASN A 232 -25.15 0.70 -3.10
C ASN A 232 -26.33 1.43 -3.77
N VAL A 233 -26.04 2.25 -4.76
CA VAL A 233 -27.04 3.04 -5.49
C VAL A 233 -27.59 2.27 -6.67
N LYS A 234 -28.92 2.18 -6.78
CA LYS A 234 -29.60 1.50 -7.91
C LYS A 234 -29.58 2.33 -9.20
N LYS A 235 -29.70 3.66 -9.10
CA LYS A 235 -29.69 4.60 -10.23
C LYS A 235 -28.91 5.88 -9.84
N PRO A 236 -28.07 6.45 -10.75
CA PRO A 236 -27.39 7.72 -10.51
C PRO A 236 -28.38 8.88 -10.65
N LYS A 237 -28.03 10.01 -10.03
CA LYS A 237 -28.63 11.32 -10.36
C LYS A 237 -28.04 11.85 -11.66
N LYS A 238 -28.67 12.89 -12.25
CA LYS A 238 -28.27 13.44 -13.56
C LYS A 238 -26.82 13.95 -13.60
N ASP A 239 -26.31 14.47 -12.48
CA ASP A 239 -24.97 15.08 -12.33
C ASP A 239 -23.92 14.10 -11.75
N GLU A 240 -24.25 12.84 -11.58
CA GLU A 240 -23.37 11.83 -11.00
C GLU A 240 -22.74 10.94 -12.07
N ALA A 241 -21.44 10.61 -11.90
CA ALA A 241 -20.84 9.47 -12.58
C ALA A 241 -21.34 8.17 -11.94
N TYR A 242 -21.75 7.20 -12.75
CA TYR A 242 -22.23 5.91 -12.26
C TYR A 242 -21.16 4.85 -12.41
N LEU A 243 -20.59 4.39 -11.30
CA LEU A 243 -19.52 3.42 -11.26
C LEU A 243 -20.05 2.02 -10.95
N LEU A 244 -19.93 1.12 -11.91
CA LEU A 244 -20.41 -0.26 -11.83
C LEU A 244 -19.25 -1.26 -11.79
N ILE A 245 -19.45 -2.40 -11.12
CA ILE A 245 -18.48 -3.51 -11.17
C ILE A 245 -18.48 -4.10 -12.58
N LYS A 246 -19.65 -4.44 -13.14
CA LYS A 246 -19.80 -5.04 -14.48
C LYS A 246 -20.23 -4.00 -15.51
N LYS A 247 -19.66 -4.08 -16.71
CA LYS A 247 -20.11 -3.27 -17.86
C LYS A 247 -21.57 -3.53 -18.15
N ARG A 248 -22.35 -2.47 -18.31
CA ARG A 248 -23.74 -2.50 -18.84
C ARG A 248 -23.76 -1.82 -20.21
N LYS A 249 -24.64 -2.28 -21.09
CA LYS A 249 -24.96 -1.56 -22.34
C LYS A 249 -25.64 -0.24 -21.95
N SER A 250 -25.01 0.88 -22.23
CA SER A 250 -25.57 2.23 -22.03
C SER A 250 -24.94 3.17 -23.04
N LYS A 251 -25.76 4.06 -23.60
CA LYS A 251 -25.32 5.19 -24.45
C LYS A 251 -24.94 6.43 -23.62
N LEU A 252 -25.18 6.39 -22.30
CA LEU A 252 -24.91 7.53 -21.41
C LEU A 252 -23.42 7.65 -21.13
N LYS A 253 -22.88 8.85 -21.28
CA LYS A 253 -21.43 9.15 -21.10
C LYS A 253 -20.99 9.11 -19.63
N ASN A 254 -21.91 9.14 -18.66
CA ASN A 254 -21.62 9.10 -17.22
C ASN A 254 -21.49 7.69 -16.65
N TYR A 255 -21.54 6.63 -17.46
CA TYR A 255 -21.39 5.25 -17.01
C TYR A 255 -19.93 4.77 -17.10
N TYR A 256 -19.41 4.32 -15.98
CA TYR A 256 -18.09 3.74 -15.82
C TYR A 256 -18.22 2.31 -15.31
N TYR A 257 -17.23 1.47 -15.60
CA TYR A 257 -17.22 0.09 -15.10
C TYR A 257 -15.79 -0.33 -14.75
N LEU A 258 -15.68 -1.18 -13.73
CA LEU A 258 -14.41 -1.70 -13.25
C LEU A 258 -13.96 -2.96 -13.97
N SER A 259 -14.91 -3.80 -14.42
CA SER A 259 -14.65 -5.04 -15.16
C SER A 259 -15.67 -5.24 -16.29
N LYS A 260 -15.20 -5.82 -17.40
CA LYS A 260 -16.09 -6.18 -18.52
C LYS A 260 -17.05 -7.33 -18.12
N MET A 261 -16.53 -8.35 -17.44
CA MET A 261 -17.21 -9.61 -17.17
C MET A 261 -17.50 -9.86 -15.68
N LYS A 262 -17.49 -8.83 -14.82
CA LYS A 262 -17.67 -8.95 -13.36
C LYS A 262 -16.54 -9.70 -12.65
N ASN A 263 -15.33 -9.68 -13.20
CA ASN A 263 -14.16 -10.24 -12.54
C ASN A 263 -13.71 -9.30 -11.41
N ILE A 264 -13.65 -9.79 -10.18
CA ILE A 264 -13.34 -8.99 -8.99
C ILE A 264 -11.88 -8.56 -8.96
N ASP A 265 -10.94 -9.38 -9.43
CA ASP A 265 -9.52 -9.02 -9.50
C ASP A 265 -9.29 -7.90 -10.54
N GLU A 266 -9.98 -7.97 -11.69
CA GLU A 266 -9.98 -6.89 -12.68
C GLU A 266 -10.61 -5.61 -12.10
N ALA A 267 -11.70 -5.73 -11.37
CA ALA A 267 -12.35 -4.60 -10.73
C ALA A 267 -11.44 -3.93 -9.69
N ALA A 268 -10.79 -4.70 -8.83
CA ALA A 268 -9.81 -4.19 -7.87
C ALA A 268 -8.65 -3.46 -8.56
N LYS A 269 -8.08 -4.07 -9.61
CA LYS A 269 -6.99 -3.49 -10.41
C LYS A 269 -7.36 -2.14 -11.04
N ASN A 270 -8.61 -1.95 -11.41
CA ASN A 270 -9.08 -0.76 -12.11
C ASN A 270 -9.68 0.30 -11.18
N LEU A 271 -9.97 -0.02 -9.92
CA LEU A 271 -10.70 0.84 -8.99
C LEU A 271 -10.13 2.27 -8.92
N TYR A 272 -8.91 2.43 -8.46
CA TYR A 272 -8.32 3.77 -8.29
C TYR A 272 -8.10 4.50 -9.61
N SER A 273 -7.70 3.79 -10.67
CA SER A 273 -7.56 4.40 -12.00
C SER A 273 -8.89 4.93 -12.53
N THR A 274 -10.00 4.20 -12.31
CA THR A 274 -11.32 4.62 -12.78
C THR A 274 -11.85 5.77 -11.94
N LEU A 275 -11.66 5.76 -10.62
CA LEU A 275 -12.04 6.89 -9.75
C LEU A 275 -11.28 8.17 -10.13
N ARG A 276 -9.96 8.09 -10.44
CA ARG A 276 -9.20 9.24 -10.98
C ARG A 276 -9.73 9.70 -12.33
N LYS A 277 -10.03 8.76 -13.23
CA LYS A 277 -10.60 9.06 -14.54
C LYS A 277 -11.92 9.83 -14.41
N ILE A 278 -12.84 9.37 -13.58
CA ILE A 278 -14.13 10.05 -13.34
C ILE A 278 -13.91 11.52 -12.92
N LYS A 279 -13.00 11.75 -11.98
CA LYS A 279 -12.66 13.10 -11.54
C LYS A 279 -12.07 13.94 -12.67
N ASN A 280 -11.16 13.38 -13.47
CA ASN A 280 -10.50 14.07 -14.58
C ASN A 280 -11.46 14.35 -15.74
N ASP A 281 -12.49 13.51 -15.91
CA ASP A 281 -13.60 13.74 -16.86
C ASP A 281 -14.57 14.84 -16.38
N GLY A 282 -14.31 15.49 -15.22
CA GLY A 282 -15.01 16.67 -14.73
C GLY A 282 -16.20 16.41 -13.79
N PHE A 283 -16.51 15.13 -13.48
CA PHE A 283 -17.60 14.81 -12.56
C PHE A 283 -17.29 15.28 -11.14
N LYS A 284 -18.32 15.83 -10.47
CA LYS A 284 -18.23 16.35 -9.10
C LYS A 284 -18.82 15.38 -8.06
N LYS A 285 -19.48 14.29 -8.48
CA LYS A 285 -20.12 13.28 -7.62
C LYS A 285 -20.06 11.91 -8.27
N ILE A 286 -20.02 10.86 -7.46
CA ILE A 286 -20.01 9.44 -7.89
C ILE A 286 -21.13 8.68 -7.18
N ALA A 287 -21.79 7.79 -7.92
CA ALA A 287 -22.78 6.85 -7.43
C ALA A 287 -22.42 5.41 -7.77
#